data_adbd4627c9ea24e0d3c62705d6311cc4
#
_entry.id   adbd4627c9ea24e0d3c62705d6311cc4
#
_cell.length_a   1.000
_cell.length_b   1.000
_cell.length_c   1.000
_cell.angle_alpha   90.00
_cell.angle_beta   90.00
_cell.angle_gamma   90.00
#
_symmetry.space_group_name_H-M   'P 1'
#
loop_
_entity.id
_entity.type
_entity.pdbx_description
1 polymer ?
#
loop_
_entity_poly.entity_id
_entity_poly.type
_entity_poly.pdbx_seq_one_letter_code
_entity_poly.pdbx_strand_id
1 'polypeptide(L)' 'MTYKKINFSDGRYCIKRLEDCAYIPVDEANKDYQDYLKWVAEGNVAEEWSAE' A
#
# COMPACT_ATOMS: atom_id res chain seq x y z
N MET A 1 11.26 -2.25 -5.21
CA MET A 1 9.79 -2.22 -5.12
C MET A 1 9.31 -0.90 -4.58
N THR A 2 8.24 -0.35 -5.16
CA THR A 2 7.71 0.95 -4.76
C THR A 2 6.22 0.83 -4.51
N TYR A 3 5.76 1.38 -3.41
CA TYR A 3 4.37 1.32 -3.01
C TYR A 3 3.83 2.73 -2.78
N LYS A 4 2.52 2.89 -2.96
CA LYS A 4 1.80 4.11 -2.61
C LYS A 4 0.63 3.76 -1.71
N LYS A 5 0.34 4.63 -0.78
CA LYS A 5 -0.84 4.51 0.07
C LYS A 5 -1.93 5.39 -0.51
N ILE A 6 -3.02 4.78 -0.94
CA ILE A 6 -4.13 5.49 -1.56
C ILE A 6 -5.24 5.65 -0.53
N ASN A 7 -5.52 6.89 -0.16
CA ASN A 7 -6.53 7.20 0.84
C ASN A 7 -7.86 7.51 0.16
N PHE A 8 -8.93 6.94 0.69
CA PHE A 8 -10.29 7.19 0.21
C PHE A 8 -11.01 8.16 1.13
N SER A 9 -12.04 8.84 0.61
CA SER A 9 -12.76 9.86 1.35
C SER A 9 -13.53 9.32 2.55
N ASP A 10 -13.83 8.02 2.57
CA ASP A 10 -14.56 7.40 3.68
C ASP A 10 -13.66 6.96 4.84
N GLY A 11 -12.39 7.31 4.81
CA GLY A 11 -11.44 6.97 5.85
C GLY A 11 -10.69 5.66 5.63
N ARG A 12 -10.97 4.98 4.54
CA ARG A 12 -10.25 3.75 4.19
C ARG A 12 -9.01 4.05 3.37
N TYR A 13 -8.17 3.06 3.22
CA TYR A 13 -7.02 3.18 2.32
C TYR A 13 -6.65 1.80 1.78
N CYS A 14 -5.90 1.81 0.68
CA CYS A 14 -5.30 0.60 0.16
C CYS A 14 -3.87 0.91 -0.28
N ILE A 15 -3.11 -0.15 -0.54
CA ILE A 15 -1.73 -0.02 -1.00
C ILE A 15 -1.70 -0.32 -2.49
N LYS A 16 -0.94 0.45 -3.23
CA LYS A 16 -0.73 0.19 -4.66
C LYS A 16 0.74 -0.12 -4.90
N ARG A 17 1.00 -1.27 -5.51
CA ARG A 17 2.35 -1.63 -5.95
C ARG A 17 2.55 -1.06 -7.35
N LEU A 18 3.55 -0.21 -7.51
CA LEU A 18 3.71 0.55 -8.74
C LEU A 18 4.29 -0.25 -9.91
N GLU A 19 4.98 -1.34 -9.63
CA GLU A 19 5.63 -2.15 -10.66
C GLU A 19 4.63 -2.81 -11.61
N ASP A 20 3.49 -3.24 -11.08
CA ASP A 20 2.44 -3.89 -11.88
C ASP A 20 1.08 -3.24 -11.69
N CYS A 21 1.03 -2.11 -11.02
CA CYS A 21 -0.21 -1.38 -10.72
C CYS A 21 -1.23 -2.21 -9.95
N ALA A 22 -0.76 -3.14 -9.12
CA ALA A 22 -1.64 -3.99 -8.32
C ALA A 22 -2.16 -3.26 -7.10
N TYR A 23 -3.46 -3.39 -6.85
CA TYR A 23 -4.06 -2.87 -5.62
C TYR A 23 -4.02 -3.95 -4.55
N ILE A 24 -3.51 -3.58 -3.38
CA ILE A 24 -3.30 -4.51 -2.28
C ILE A 24 -4.22 -4.11 -1.14
N PRO A 25 -5.17 -4.97 -0.73
CA PRO A 25 -6.04 -4.65 0.39
C PRO A 25 -5.25 -4.65 1.70
N VAL A 26 -5.71 -3.86 2.66
CA VAL A 26 -5.10 -3.81 3.99
C VAL A 26 -5.63 -4.98 4.79
N ASP A 27 -5.05 -6.14 4.56
CA ASP A 27 -5.46 -7.40 5.17
C ASP A 27 -4.21 -8.17 5.58
N GLU A 28 -4.04 -8.40 6.86
CA GLU A 28 -2.86 -9.08 7.39
C GLU A 28 -2.70 -10.51 6.86
N ALA A 29 -3.77 -11.12 6.38
CA ALA A 29 -3.73 -12.44 5.77
C ALA A 29 -3.29 -12.38 4.31
N ASN A 30 -3.21 -11.20 3.71
CA ASN A 30 -2.80 -11.04 2.33
C ASN A 30 -1.28 -11.00 2.21
N LYS A 31 -0.73 -11.85 1.36
CA LYS A 31 0.72 -11.96 1.17
C LYS A 31 1.35 -10.67 0.68
N ASP A 32 0.69 -10.01 -0.25
CA ASP A 32 1.21 -8.76 -0.83
C ASP A 32 1.24 -7.65 0.22
N TYR A 33 0.26 -7.63 1.11
CA TYR A 33 0.26 -6.67 2.21
C TYR A 33 1.41 -6.95 3.17
N GLN A 34 1.72 -8.21 3.45
CA GLN A 34 2.85 -8.57 4.30
C GLN A 34 4.17 -8.14 3.66
N ASP A 35 4.30 -8.28 2.35
CA ASP A 35 5.48 -7.81 1.62
C ASP A 35 5.63 -6.30 1.75
N TYR A 36 4.52 -5.57 1.67
CA TYR A 36 4.51 -4.13 1.89
C TYR A 36 5.00 -3.78 3.30
N LEU A 37 4.50 -4.48 4.31
CA LEU A 37 4.91 -4.24 5.70
C LEU A 37 6.41 -4.48 5.90
N LYS A 38 6.96 -5.50 5.28
CA LYS A 38 8.40 -5.76 5.31
C LYS A 38 9.18 -4.60 4.69
N TRP A 39 8.70 -4.12 3.56
CA TRP A 39 9.34 -3.00 2.87
C TRP A 39 9.37 -1.75 3.75
N VAL A 40 8.28 -1.46 4.44
CA VAL A 40 8.21 -0.33 5.37
C VAL A 40 9.16 -0.56 6.56
N ALA A 41 9.24 -1.79 7.06
CA ALA A 41 10.11 -2.12 8.17
C ALA A 41 11.60 -1.96 7.84
N GLU A 42 11.94 -1.98 6.57
CA GLU A 42 13.31 -1.73 6.09
C GLU A 42 13.69 -0.25 6.08
N GLY A 43 12.78 0.63 6.46
CA GLY A 43 13.01 2.06 6.51
C GLY A 43 12.44 2.85 5.35
N ASN A 44 11.63 2.21 4.51
CA ASN A 44 11.01 2.88 3.37
C ASN A 44 9.70 3.55 3.77
N VAL A 45 9.31 4.56 3.02
CA VAL A 45 8.06 5.28 3.26
C VAL A 45 7.25 5.32 1.97
N ALA A 46 5.99 4.88 2.05
CA ALA A 46 5.08 4.94 0.92
C ALA A 46 4.53 6.37 0.76
N GLU A 47 4.44 6.82 -0.48
CA GLU A 47 3.79 8.09 -0.78
C GLU A 47 2.30 7.99 -0.52
N GLU A 48 1.69 9.07 -0.05
CA GLU A 48 0.26 9.10 0.21
C GLU A 48 -0.46 9.85 -0.90
N TRP A 49 -1.54 9.26 -1.39
CA TRP A 49 -2.39 9.83 -2.42
C TRP A 49 -3.82 9.90 -1.92
N SER A 50 -4.57 10.85 -2.45
CA SER A 50 -6.02 10.90 -2.25
C SER A 50 -6.68 10.31 -3.49
N ALA A 51 -7.56 9.33 -3.29
CA ALA A 51 -8.22 8.62 -4.38
C ALA A 51 -9.60 9.22 -4.69
N GLU A 52 -9.65 10.50 -4.84
CA GLU A 52 -10.93 11.17 -5.12
C GLU A 52 -11.02 11.70 -6.52
#